data_ae1d16e2a8a645c8020c1967c2955285
#
_entry.id   ae1d16e2a8a645c8020c1967c2955285
#
_cell.length_a   1.000
_cell.length_b   1.000
_cell.length_c   1.000
_cell.angle_alpha   90.00
_cell.angle_beta   90.00
_cell.angle_gamma   90.00
#
_symmetry.space_group_name_H-M   'P 1'
#
loop_
_entity.id
_entity.type
_entity.pdbx_description
1 polymer ?
#
loop_
_entity_poly.entity_id
_entity_poly.type
_entity_poly.pdbx_seq_one_letter_code
_entity_poly.pdbx_strand_id
1 'polypeptide(L)'
;MNLIVWMILALPSLVMPKRYLRAITRAWARSALFLLRIIAGTHSVFRGVDYIPQGGLLVAAKHQSMWETFALFLIFDRAIFILKRELMWIPLFGWYLKKLGMIPIDRQKGSKILKKLNDDVKRALQEGYQIIIFPEGTRRAPDAPAVYKYGIVHLYHNVRTPVLPIALNAGLFWPRRRFLRRPGTIIAQCMSLIPAGLNKNVFLTQLQETIETTTQALIIEGRGFLSDDALTPPTS
;
A
#
# COMPACT_ATOMS: atom_id res chain seq x y z
N MET A 1 6.84 18.58 -4.49
CA MET A 1 5.96 19.65 -5.03
C MET A 1 4.55 19.16 -5.36
N ASN A 2 4.35 18.12 -6.18
CA ASN A 2 3.00 17.64 -6.57
C ASN A 2 2.03 17.46 -5.38
N LEU A 3 2.41 16.76 -4.32
CA LEU A 3 1.57 16.55 -3.14
C LEU A 3 1.11 17.88 -2.51
N ILE A 4 2.00 18.87 -2.39
CA ILE A 4 1.69 20.17 -1.76
C ILE A 4 0.63 20.91 -2.59
N VAL A 5 0.79 20.94 -3.92
CA VAL A 5 -0.20 21.55 -4.83
C VAL A 5 -1.58 20.90 -4.64
N TRP A 6 -1.63 19.57 -4.65
CA TRP A 6 -2.88 18.85 -4.45
C TRP A 6 -3.47 19.02 -3.05
N MET A 7 -2.63 19.18 -2.01
CA MET A 7 -3.12 19.50 -0.67
C MET A 7 -3.80 20.88 -0.64
N ILE A 8 -3.25 21.88 -1.34
CA ILE A 8 -3.88 23.22 -1.42
C ILE A 8 -5.20 23.13 -2.20
N LEU A 9 -5.20 22.50 -3.36
CA LEU A 9 -6.42 22.30 -4.16
C LEU A 9 -7.51 21.49 -3.44
N ALA A 10 -7.12 20.63 -2.51
CA ALA A 10 -8.04 19.81 -1.74
C ALA A 10 -8.65 20.53 -0.53
N LEU A 11 -8.23 21.76 -0.17
CA LEU A 11 -8.74 22.48 1.02
C LEU A 11 -10.26 22.54 1.09
N PRO A 12 -11.01 22.88 0.01
CA PRO A 12 -12.45 22.90 0.06
C PRO A 12 -13.07 21.53 0.43
N SER A 13 -12.41 20.44 0.07
CA SER A 13 -12.89 19.09 0.36
C SER A 13 -12.92 18.77 1.85
N LEU A 14 -12.25 19.55 2.71
CA LEU A 14 -12.32 19.37 4.16
C LEU A 14 -13.70 19.62 4.74
N VAL A 15 -14.52 20.46 4.11
CA VAL A 15 -15.90 20.75 4.53
C VAL A 15 -16.95 20.00 3.70
N MET A 16 -16.55 19.41 2.57
CA MET A 16 -17.42 18.65 1.67
C MET A 16 -17.55 17.17 2.11
N PRO A 17 -18.53 16.40 1.59
CA PRO A 17 -18.61 14.95 1.82
C PRO A 17 -17.34 14.20 1.44
N LYS A 18 -17.00 13.13 2.18
CA LYS A 18 -15.76 12.32 2.00
C LYS A 18 -15.50 11.86 0.56
N ARG A 19 -16.58 11.65 -0.23
CA ARG A 19 -16.48 11.22 -1.64
C ARG A 19 -15.63 12.17 -2.50
N TYR A 20 -15.72 13.48 -2.25
CA TYR A 20 -14.92 14.47 -2.99
C TYR A 20 -13.44 14.37 -2.67
N LEU A 21 -13.10 14.22 -1.38
CA LEU A 21 -11.71 14.04 -0.98
C LEU A 21 -11.14 12.73 -1.54
N ARG A 22 -11.91 11.63 -1.59
CA ARG A 22 -11.47 10.39 -2.26
C ARG A 22 -11.21 10.61 -3.75
N ALA A 23 -12.10 11.30 -4.45
CA ALA A 23 -11.91 11.61 -5.87
C ALA A 23 -10.64 12.44 -6.09
N ILE A 24 -10.39 13.46 -5.26
CA ILE A 24 -9.19 14.28 -5.30
C ILE A 24 -7.94 13.43 -4.99
N THR A 25 -7.98 12.56 -3.99
CA THR A 25 -6.87 11.65 -3.65
C THR A 25 -6.54 10.73 -4.84
N ARG A 26 -7.54 10.21 -5.53
CA ARG A 26 -7.33 9.38 -6.73
C ARG A 26 -6.78 10.21 -7.91
N ALA A 27 -7.25 11.43 -8.09
CA ALA A 27 -6.71 12.34 -9.10
C ALA A 27 -5.24 12.70 -8.82
N TRP A 28 -4.91 12.98 -7.55
CA TRP A 28 -3.52 13.16 -7.12
C TRP A 28 -2.67 11.91 -7.39
N ALA A 29 -3.14 10.72 -7.04
CA ALA A 29 -2.42 9.48 -7.29
C ALA A 29 -2.16 9.28 -8.79
N ARG A 30 -3.16 9.52 -9.66
CA ARG A 30 -2.98 9.47 -11.13
C ARG A 30 -1.95 10.48 -11.61
N SER A 31 -2.02 11.73 -11.14
CA SER A 31 -1.03 12.76 -11.52
C SER A 31 0.38 12.41 -11.06
N ALA A 32 0.52 11.81 -9.87
CA ALA A 32 1.82 11.36 -9.36
C ALA A 32 2.41 10.22 -10.21
N LEU A 33 1.60 9.24 -10.63
CA LEU A 33 2.04 8.17 -11.54
C LEU A 33 2.34 8.70 -12.93
N PHE A 34 1.55 9.65 -13.44
CA PHE A 34 1.82 10.30 -14.72
C PHE A 34 3.15 11.04 -14.71
N LEU A 35 3.41 11.85 -13.68
CA LEU A 35 4.68 12.56 -13.53
C LEU A 35 5.86 11.58 -13.37
N LEU A 36 5.67 10.48 -12.62
CA LEU A 36 6.69 9.44 -12.49
C LEU A 36 7.03 8.81 -13.84
N ARG A 37 6.02 8.59 -14.69
CA ARG A 37 6.21 8.07 -16.05
C ARG A 37 6.96 9.05 -16.93
N ILE A 38 6.57 10.34 -16.95
CA ILE A 38 7.17 11.34 -17.87
C ILE A 38 8.58 11.75 -17.41
N ILE A 39 8.80 11.93 -16.09
CA ILE A 39 10.06 12.45 -15.58
C ILE A 39 11.10 11.35 -15.37
N ALA A 40 10.68 10.19 -14.89
CA ALA A 40 11.58 9.11 -14.52
C ALA A 40 11.50 7.87 -15.45
N GLY A 41 10.64 7.88 -16.45
CA GLY A 41 10.43 6.72 -17.32
C GLY A 41 9.85 5.50 -16.56
N THR A 42 9.25 5.71 -15.38
CA THR A 42 8.76 4.60 -14.56
C THR A 42 7.28 4.37 -14.80
N HIS A 43 6.94 3.23 -15.36
CA HIS A 43 5.57 2.79 -15.61
C HIS A 43 4.98 2.09 -14.39
N SER A 44 3.66 1.98 -14.34
CA SER A 44 2.93 1.31 -13.24
C SER A 44 1.90 0.36 -13.81
N VAL A 45 1.96 -0.91 -13.39
CA VAL A 45 1.06 -1.98 -13.82
C VAL A 45 0.43 -2.64 -12.60
N PHE A 46 -0.87 -2.90 -12.68
CA PHE A 46 -1.62 -3.62 -11.66
C PHE A 46 -2.11 -4.94 -12.26
N ARG A 47 -1.74 -6.06 -11.65
CA ARG A 47 -2.11 -7.41 -12.08
C ARG A 47 -3.04 -8.07 -11.06
N GLY A 48 -3.89 -8.97 -11.49
CA GLY A 48 -4.77 -9.75 -10.62
C GLY A 48 -5.83 -8.91 -9.90
N VAL A 49 -6.22 -7.76 -10.45
CA VAL A 49 -7.25 -6.90 -9.86
C VAL A 49 -8.63 -7.59 -9.76
N ASP A 50 -8.85 -8.63 -10.56
CA ASP A 50 -10.05 -9.46 -10.54
C ASP A 50 -10.19 -10.28 -9.24
N TYR A 51 -9.11 -10.45 -8.48
CA TYR A 51 -9.15 -11.07 -7.15
C TYR A 51 -9.72 -10.15 -6.08
N ILE A 52 -9.95 -8.87 -6.38
CA ILE A 52 -10.50 -7.90 -5.41
C ILE A 52 -12.01 -8.10 -5.30
N PRO A 53 -12.54 -8.62 -4.19
CA PRO A 53 -13.97 -8.78 -4.00
C PRO A 53 -14.64 -7.44 -3.76
N GLN A 54 -15.95 -7.38 -3.97
CA GLN A 54 -16.75 -6.24 -3.58
C GLN A 54 -16.87 -6.16 -2.04
N GLY A 55 -16.95 -4.94 -1.50
CA GLY A 55 -17.19 -4.70 -0.08
C GLY A 55 -15.94 -4.60 0.77
N GLY A 56 -16.09 -4.93 2.06
CA GLY A 56 -15.02 -4.83 3.05
C GLY A 56 -13.96 -5.91 2.86
N LEU A 57 -12.67 -5.51 2.88
CA LEU A 57 -11.56 -6.39 2.60
C LEU A 57 -10.34 -6.01 3.46
N LEU A 58 -9.67 -7.02 4.01
CA LEU A 58 -8.34 -6.82 4.59
C LEU A 58 -7.27 -7.09 3.52
N VAL A 59 -6.40 -6.13 3.29
CA VAL A 59 -5.34 -6.18 2.27
C VAL A 59 -3.98 -6.17 2.96
N ALA A 60 -3.16 -7.17 2.69
CA ALA A 60 -1.78 -7.25 3.17
C ALA A 60 -0.80 -7.01 2.01
N ALA A 61 -0.19 -5.85 1.97
CA ALA A 61 0.69 -5.46 0.87
C ALA A 61 2.16 -5.43 1.26
N LYS A 62 3.05 -5.86 0.37
CA LYS A 62 4.50 -5.65 0.49
C LYS A 62 4.82 -4.16 0.62
N HIS A 63 5.85 -3.81 1.39
CA HIS A 63 6.21 -2.41 1.63
C HIS A 63 7.66 -2.13 1.28
N GLN A 64 7.92 -1.54 0.12
CA GLN A 64 9.26 -1.26 -0.40
C GLN A 64 9.51 0.23 -0.66
N SER A 65 8.46 0.98 -1.03
CA SER A 65 8.57 2.34 -1.55
C SER A 65 7.57 3.29 -0.91
N MET A 66 7.54 4.52 -1.37
CA MET A 66 6.41 5.43 -1.21
C MET A 66 5.31 5.19 -2.24
N TRP A 67 5.64 4.57 -3.37
CA TRP A 67 4.76 4.36 -4.51
C TRP A 67 3.46 3.66 -4.10
N GLU A 68 3.54 2.54 -3.38
CA GLU A 68 2.36 1.76 -2.98
C GLU A 68 1.41 2.52 -2.05
N THR A 69 1.90 3.53 -1.32
CA THR A 69 1.06 4.30 -0.38
C THR A 69 0.05 5.20 -1.09
N PHE A 70 0.25 5.51 -2.36
CA PHE A 70 -0.70 6.27 -3.16
C PHE A 70 -1.21 5.48 -4.38
N ALA A 71 -0.42 4.60 -4.96
CA ALA A 71 -0.82 3.80 -6.11
C ALA A 71 -2.01 2.89 -5.79
N LEU A 72 -2.06 2.31 -4.58
CA LEU A 72 -3.15 1.44 -4.16
C LEU A 72 -4.52 2.16 -4.06
N PHE A 73 -4.57 3.50 -3.94
CA PHE A 73 -5.83 4.25 -4.07
C PHE A 73 -6.48 4.13 -5.45
N LEU A 74 -5.74 3.67 -6.47
CA LEU A 74 -6.27 3.54 -7.82
C LEU A 74 -7.06 2.25 -8.03
N ILE A 75 -6.72 1.20 -7.29
CA ILE A 75 -7.35 -0.12 -7.40
C ILE A 75 -8.37 -0.41 -6.27
N PHE A 76 -8.35 0.39 -5.20
CA PHE A 76 -9.30 0.26 -4.10
C PHE A 76 -10.17 1.53 -3.99
N ASP A 77 -11.47 1.38 -4.15
CA ASP A 77 -12.40 2.52 -4.16
C ASP A 77 -12.54 3.19 -2.80
N ARG A 78 -12.47 2.40 -1.74
CA ARG A 78 -12.67 2.86 -0.36
C ARG A 78 -11.49 2.46 0.52
N ALA A 79 -10.26 2.71 0.01
CA ALA A 79 -9.01 2.40 0.71
C ALA A 79 -8.87 3.16 2.03
N ILE A 80 -8.53 2.43 3.10
CA ILE A 80 -8.09 2.95 4.40
C ILE A 80 -6.78 2.29 4.75
N PHE A 81 -5.76 3.09 5.09
CA PHE A 81 -4.46 2.58 5.51
C PHE A 81 -4.36 2.55 7.04
N ILE A 82 -3.81 1.45 7.56
CA ILE A 82 -3.26 1.42 8.92
C ILE A 82 -1.88 2.06 8.86
N LEU A 83 -1.74 3.21 9.51
CA LEU A 83 -0.54 4.04 9.39
C LEU A 83 0.02 4.49 10.74
N LYS A 84 1.22 5.03 10.72
CA LYS A 84 1.91 5.53 11.90
C LYS A 84 1.19 6.76 12.47
N ARG A 85 0.90 6.78 13.78
CA ARG A 85 0.15 7.86 14.47
C ARG A 85 0.74 9.25 14.23
N GLU A 86 2.07 9.35 14.17
CA GLU A 86 2.77 10.61 14.00
C GLU A 86 2.45 11.32 12.67
N LEU A 87 2.00 10.57 11.64
CA LEU A 87 1.55 11.15 10.39
C LEU A 87 0.28 12.01 10.55
N MET A 88 -0.52 11.74 11.60
CA MET A 88 -1.72 12.52 11.90
C MET A 88 -1.40 13.92 12.44
N TRP A 89 -0.16 14.15 12.87
CA TRP A 89 0.27 15.45 13.43
C TRP A 89 0.82 16.41 12.37
N ILE A 90 1.06 15.92 11.15
CA ILE A 90 1.53 16.76 10.04
C ILE A 90 0.40 17.70 9.65
N PRO A 91 0.60 19.04 9.72
CA PRO A 91 -0.41 20.02 9.37
C PRO A 91 -0.99 19.78 7.96
N LEU A 92 -2.28 20.02 7.79
CA LEU A 92 -3.06 19.74 6.59
C LEU A 92 -3.11 18.23 6.24
N PHE A 93 -1.96 17.56 6.09
CA PHE A 93 -1.90 16.15 5.73
C PHE A 93 -2.65 15.27 6.73
N GLY A 94 -2.43 15.47 8.02
CA GLY A 94 -3.13 14.75 9.08
C GLY A 94 -4.65 14.99 9.07
N TRP A 95 -5.10 16.18 8.69
CA TRP A 95 -6.52 16.48 8.56
C TRP A 95 -7.18 15.69 7.42
N TYR A 96 -6.50 15.56 6.28
CA TYR A 96 -6.94 14.72 5.18
C TYR A 96 -6.98 13.24 5.56
N LEU A 97 -5.93 12.75 6.24
CA LEU A 97 -5.90 11.37 6.73
C LEU A 97 -7.06 11.08 7.68
N LYS A 98 -7.33 11.99 8.63
CA LYS A 98 -8.46 11.88 9.56
C LYS A 98 -9.79 11.88 8.81
N LYS A 99 -9.98 12.79 7.86
CA LYS A 99 -11.21 12.88 7.07
C LYS A 99 -11.43 11.65 6.18
N LEU A 100 -10.38 11.10 5.60
CA LEU A 100 -10.44 9.84 4.84
C LEU A 100 -10.77 8.64 5.72
N GLY A 101 -10.57 8.74 7.05
CA GLY A 101 -10.82 7.67 8.00
C GLY A 101 -9.63 6.73 8.18
N MET A 102 -8.40 7.21 7.91
CA MET A 102 -7.19 6.40 8.12
C MET A 102 -7.07 5.98 9.58
N ILE A 103 -6.56 4.77 9.81
CA ILE A 103 -6.45 4.18 11.14
C ILE A 103 -5.03 4.34 11.66
N PRO A 104 -4.81 5.27 12.63
CA PRO A 104 -3.49 5.47 13.21
C PRO A 104 -3.16 4.38 14.23
N ILE A 105 -1.94 3.83 14.15
CA ILE A 105 -1.40 2.90 15.14
C ILE A 105 -0.21 3.52 15.87
N ASP A 106 -0.26 3.49 17.20
CA ASP A 106 0.87 3.79 18.07
C ASP A 106 1.55 2.48 18.48
N ARG A 107 2.69 2.18 17.88
CA ARG A 107 3.38 0.89 18.05
C ARG A 107 4.03 0.71 19.42
N GLN A 108 4.10 1.78 20.24
CA GLN A 108 4.73 1.74 21.56
C GLN A 108 3.76 1.35 22.67
N LYS A 109 2.46 1.42 22.42
CA LYS A 109 1.43 1.23 23.45
C LYS A 109 0.76 -0.14 23.33
N GLY A 110 1.37 -1.21 23.75
CA GLY A 110 0.88 -2.56 24.07
C GLY A 110 -0.57 -3.03 23.69
N SER A 111 -1.12 -3.95 24.44
CA SER A 111 -2.38 -4.67 24.13
C SER A 111 -3.65 -3.82 24.07
N LYS A 112 -3.75 -2.72 24.83
CA LYS A 112 -4.94 -1.85 24.82
C LYS A 112 -5.22 -1.22 23.46
N ILE A 113 -4.18 -0.93 22.69
CA ILE A 113 -4.31 -0.39 21.34
C ILE A 113 -4.81 -1.43 20.34
N LEU A 114 -4.44 -2.70 20.52
CA LEU A 114 -4.87 -3.77 19.64
C LEU A 114 -6.39 -3.97 19.69
N LYS A 115 -7.02 -3.83 20.86
CA LYS A 115 -8.48 -3.90 20.96
C LYS A 115 -9.15 -2.79 20.15
N LYS A 116 -8.73 -1.54 20.38
CA LYS A 116 -9.27 -0.40 19.62
C LYS A 116 -9.04 -0.55 18.12
N LEU A 117 -7.84 -0.99 17.70
CA LEU A 117 -7.53 -1.26 16.30
C LEU A 117 -8.51 -2.28 15.70
N ASN A 118 -8.76 -3.38 16.40
CA ASN A 118 -9.69 -4.40 15.94
C ASN A 118 -11.12 -3.85 15.77
N ASP A 119 -11.59 -3.06 16.74
CA ASP A 119 -12.93 -2.47 16.69
C ASP A 119 -13.06 -1.47 15.54
N ASP A 120 -12.06 -0.60 15.34
CA ASP A 120 -12.03 0.36 14.24
C ASP A 120 -11.98 -0.35 12.88
N VAL A 121 -11.18 -1.41 12.74
CA VAL A 121 -11.08 -2.20 11.51
C VAL A 121 -12.37 -2.97 11.24
N LYS A 122 -12.95 -3.64 12.25
CA LYS A 122 -14.24 -4.36 12.10
C LYS A 122 -15.33 -3.43 11.58
N ARG A 123 -15.47 -2.24 12.18
CA ARG A 123 -16.45 -1.25 11.75
C ARG A 123 -16.22 -0.83 10.30
N ALA A 124 -14.98 -0.51 9.94
CA ALA A 124 -14.65 -0.11 8.58
C ALA A 124 -14.91 -1.22 7.55
N LEU A 125 -14.60 -2.49 7.89
CA LEU A 125 -14.91 -3.64 7.03
C LEU A 125 -16.43 -3.80 6.83
N GLN A 126 -17.23 -3.67 7.89
CA GLN A 126 -18.70 -3.71 7.81
C GLN A 126 -19.28 -2.58 6.96
N GLU A 127 -18.65 -1.42 6.98
CA GLU A 127 -18.99 -0.28 6.11
C GLU A 127 -18.48 -0.45 4.65
N GLY A 128 -17.83 -1.57 4.32
CA GLY A 128 -17.35 -1.89 2.97
C GLY A 128 -16.02 -1.20 2.60
N TYR A 129 -15.17 -0.85 3.57
CA TYR A 129 -13.84 -0.30 3.29
C TYR A 129 -12.80 -1.40 3.07
N GLN A 130 -11.83 -1.12 2.21
CA GLN A 130 -10.63 -1.95 2.01
C GLN A 130 -9.53 -1.45 2.93
N ILE A 131 -9.16 -2.27 3.91
CA ILE A 131 -8.19 -1.92 4.95
C ILE A 131 -6.80 -2.42 4.54
N ILE A 132 -5.90 -1.52 4.22
CA ILE A 132 -4.55 -1.83 3.77
C ILE A 132 -3.60 -1.79 4.95
N ILE A 133 -2.91 -2.89 5.17
CA ILE A 133 -1.82 -3.02 6.15
C ILE A 133 -0.55 -3.47 5.44
N PHE A 134 0.57 -2.93 5.91
CA PHE A 134 1.90 -3.38 5.51
C PHE A 134 2.47 -4.29 6.61
N PRO A 135 2.51 -5.63 6.42
CA PRO A 135 2.88 -6.57 7.48
C PRO A 135 4.28 -6.35 8.03
N GLU A 136 5.20 -5.86 7.20
CA GLU A 136 6.58 -5.56 7.59
C GLU A 136 6.67 -4.35 8.54
N GLY A 137 5.66 -3.51 8.54
CA GLY A 137 5.57 -2.32 9.39
C GLY A 137 6.57 -1.21 9.02
N THR A 138 7.45 -1.42 8.08
CA THR A 138 8.41 -0.43 7.54
C THR A 138 8.81 -0.83 6.13
N ARG A 139 9.19 0.16 5.31
CA ARG A 139 9.70 -0.10 3.97
C ARG A 139 11.02 -0.88 4.02
N ARG A 140 11.10 -1.98 3.26
CA ARG A 140 12.29 -2.82 3.14
C ARG A 140 12.85 -2.78 1.72
N ALA A 141 14.16 -2.99 1.59
CA ALA A 141 14.78 -3.15 0.29
C ALA A 141 14.27 -4.44 -0.40
N PRO A 142 14.31 -4.51 -1.74
CA PRO A 142 13.85 -5.68 -2.48
C PRO A 142 14.45 -7.01 -2.00
N ASP A 143 15.76 -7.03 -1.69
CA ASP A 143 16.47 -8.23 -1.28
C ASP A 143 16.58 -8.39 0.25
N ALA A 144 15.91 -7.53 1.03
CA ALA A 144 15.97 -7.63 2.48
C ALA A 144 15.16 -8.83 2.98
N PRO A 145 15.65 -9.55 4.01
CA PRO A 145 14.91 -10.66 4.60
C PRO A 145 13.50 -10.25 5.01
N ALA A 146 12.53 -11.12 4.75
CA ALA A 146 11.14 -10.89 5.14
C ALA A 146 11.00 -10.94 6.67
N VAL A 147 10.50 -9.85 7.25
CA VAL A 147 10.21 -9.78 8.70
C VAL A 147 8.81 -9.23 8.89
N TYR A 148 7.85 -10.10 9.13
CA TYR A 148 6.46 -9.72 9.36
C TYR A 148 6.19 -9.49 10.83
N LYS A 149 5.46 -8.43 11.14
CA LYS A 149 5.05 -8.11 12.50
C LYS A 149 3.81 -8.89 12.88
N TYR A 150 3.77 -9.39 14.12
CA TYR A 150 2.65 -10.17 14.62
C TYR A 150 1.29 -9.43 14.60
N GLY A 151 1.31 -8.11 14.42
CA GLY A 151 0.09 -7.30 14.33
C GLY A 151 -0.89 -7.73 13.24
N ILE A 152 -0.39 -8.21 12.08
CA ILE A 152 -1.27 -8.73 11.01
C ILE A 152 -1.96 -10.03 11.44
N VAL A 153 -1.25 -10.92 12.13
CA VAL A 153 -1.80 -12.19 12.65
C VAL A 153 -2.89 -11.92 13.69
N HIS A 154 -2.61 -10.98 14.60
CA HIS A 154 -3.58 -10.57 15.61
C HIS A 154 -4.83 -9.98 14.96
N LEU A 155 -4.68 -9.10 13.99
CA LEU A 155 -5.78 -8.48 13.27
C LEU A 155 -6.62 -9.53 12.53
N TYR A 156 -5.99 -10.37 11.70
CA TYR A 156 -6.64 -11.45 10.96
C TYR A 156 -7.50 -12.35 11.86
N HIS A 157 -6.91 -12.81 12.97
CA HIS A 157 -7.59 -13.71 13.92
C HIS A 157 -8.82 -13.05 14.56
N ASN A 158 -8.77 -11.75 14.84
CA ASN A 158 -9.85 -11.05 15.53
C ASN A 158 -10.95 -10.54 14.59
N VAL A 159 -10.60 -10.15 13.35
CA VAL A 159 -11.60 -9.60 12.42
C VAL A 159 -12.30 -10.69 11.60
N ARG A 160 -11.71 -11.89 11.51
CA ARG A 160 -12.26 -13.07 10.82
C ARG A 160 -12.73 -12.78 9.39
N THR A 161 -11.90 -12.08 8.63
CA THR A 161 -12.16 -11.75 7.21
C THR A 161 -11.05 -12.31 6.34
N PRO A 162 -11.35 -12.68 5.08
CA PRO A 162 -10.30 -13.06 4.13
C PRO A 162 -9.28 -11.93 3.95
N VAL A 163 -8.05 -12.31 3.59
CA VAL A 163 -6.96 -11.37 3.34
C VAL A 163 -6.54 -11.46 1.89
N LEU A 164 -6.45 -10.32 1.22
CA LEU A 164 -5.87 -10.18 -0.12
C LEU A 164 -4.37 -9.88 0.00
N PRO A 165 -3.48 -10.80 -0.39
CA PRO A 165 -2.07 -10.51 -0.45
C PRO A 165 -1.74 -9.67 -1.69
N ILE A 166 -0.78 -8.73 -1.55
CA ILE A 166 -0.25 -7.94 -2.68
C ILE A 166 1.28 -7.97 -2.64
N ALA A 167 1.88 -8.47 -3.72
CA ALA A 167 3.31 -8.40 -3.97
C ALA A 167 3.63 -7.22 -4.88
N LEU A 168 4.87 -6.70 -4.81
CA LEU A 168 5.33 -5.63 -5.68
C LEU A 168 6.86 -5.57 -5.76
N ASN A 169 7.37 -4.91 -6.81
CA ASN A 169 8.80 -4.68 -7.05
C ASN A 169 9.20 -3.20 -6.98
N ALA A 170 8.37 -2.35 -6.36
CA ALA A 170 8.54 -0.90 -6.37
C ALA A 170 9.90 -0.40 -5.84
N GLY A 171 10.53 -1.18 -4.95
CA GLY A 171 11.82 -0.83 -4.39
C GLY A 171 12.98 -0.84 -5.39
N LEU A 172 12.86 -1.52 -6.55
CA LEU A 172 13.84 -1.50 -7.62
C LEU A 172 13.91 -0.11 -8.30
N PHE A 173 12.76 0.49 -8.54
CA PHE A 173 12.62 1.71 -9.33
C PHE A 173 12.49 2.96 -8.47
N TRP A 174 11.90 2.83 -7.28
CA TRP A 174 11.82 3.90 -6.28
C TRP A 174 12.28 3.45 -4.90
N PRO A 175 13.62 3.33 -4.69
CA PRO A 175 14.17 2.86 -3.43
C PRO A 175 13.82 3.77 -2.25
N ARG A 176 13.68 3.16 -1.07
CA ARG A 176 13.50 3.90 0.19
C ARG A 176 14.64 4.89 0.43
N ARG A 177 14.32 6.13 0.82
CA ARG A 177 15.28 7.19 1.19
C ARG A 177 16.26 7.58 0.06
N ARG A 178 15.95 7.26 -1.20
CA ARG A 178 16.70 7.72 -2.36
C ARG A 178 15.89 8.76 -3.12
N PHE A 179 16.55 9.81 -3.59
CA PHE A 179 15.91 10.82 -4.43
C PHE A 179 15.75 10.32 -5.87
N LEU A 180 16.76 9.63 -6.37
CA LEU A 180 16.76 9.11 -7.73
C LEU A 180 15.68 8.04 -7.93
N ARG A 181 14.96 8.15 -9.03
CA ARG A 181 14.02 7.15 -9.57
C ARG A 181 14.68 6.51 -10.78
N ARG A 182 14.38 5.25 -11.04
CA ARG A 182 14.92 4.52 -12.19
C ARG A 182 13.81 4.27 -13.20
N PRO A 183 14.09 4.33 -14.51
CA PRO A 183 13.12 3.91 -15.52
C PRO A 183 12.78 2.43 -15.37
N GLY A 184 11.66 2.01 -15.96
CA GLY A 184 11.17 0.63 -15.95
C GLY A 184 9.74 0.50 -15.45
N THR A 185 9.32 -0.71 -15.08
CA THR A 185 7.91 -0.99 -14.74
C THR A 185 7.76 -1.48 -13.32
N ILE A 186 7.08 -0.67 -12.49
CA ILE A 186 6.60 -1.09 -11.18
C ILE A 186 5.33 -1.92 -11.37
N ILE A 187 5.34 -3.13 -10.82
CA ILE A 187 4.20 -4.04 -10.85
C ILE A 187 3.70 -4.23 -9.42
N ALA A 188 2.40 -4.06 -9.22
CA ALA A 188 1.69 -4.54 -8.04
C ALA A 188 0.76 -5.68 -8.47
N GLN A 189 0.94 -6.83 -7.85
CA GLN A 189 0.18 -8.04 -8.16
C GLN A 189 -0.70 -8.43 -6.97
N CYS A 190 -2.02 -8.39 -7.17
CA CYS A 190 -2.99 -8.99 -6.29
C CYS A 190 -3.00 -10.51 -6.51
N MET A 191 -3.13 -11.26 -5.42
CA MET A 191 -3.13 -12.72 -5.45
C MET A 191 -4.44 -13.27 -4.88
N SER A 192 -4.64 -14.57 -4.97
CA SER A 192 -5.82 -15.24 -4.44
C SER A 192 -6.01 -14.95 -2.95
N LEU A 193 -7.26 -14.80 -2.54
CA LEU A 193 -7.62 -14.56 -1.15
C LEU A 193 -7.16 -15.70 -0.23
N ILE A 194 -6.54 -15.34 0.88
CA ILE A 194 -6.32 -16.27 1.99
C ILE A 194 -7.62 -16.29 2.80
N PRO A 195 -8.26 -17.47 2.96
CA PRO A 195 -9.55 -17.59 3.64
C PRO A 195 -9.46 -17.20 5.12
N ALA A 196 -10.57 -16.77 5.69
CA ALA A 196 -10.67 -16.54 7.13
C ALA A 196 -10.65 -17.86 7.92
N GLY A 197 -10.19 -17.80 9.18
CA GLY A 197 -10.30 -18.93 10.11
C GLY A 197 -9.11 -19.89 10.17
N LEU A 198 -8.03 -19.64 9.42
CA LEU A 198 -6.81 -20.43 9.52
C LEU A 198 -6.15 -20.26 10.90
N ASN A 199 -5.40 -21.29 11.32
CA ASN A 199 -4.51 -21.19 12.46
C ASN A 199 -3.51 -20.04 12.26
N LYS A 200 -3.13 -19.37 13.36
CA LYS A 200 -2.25 -18.18 13.33
C LYS A 200 -0.92 -18.42 12.62
N ASN A 201 -0.29 -19.56 12.88
CA ASN A 201 0.99 -19.89 12.26
C ASN A 201 0.81 -20.24 10.78
N VAL A 202 -0.20 -21.03 10.44
CA VAL A 202 -0.54 -21.37 9.06
C VAL A 202 -0.82 -20.10 8.24
N PHE A 203 -1.64 -19.20 8.78
CA PHE A 203 -1.91 -17.92 8.14
C PHE A 203 -0.63 -17.11 7.88
N LEU A 204 0.23 -16.96 8.91
CA LEU A 204 1.46 -16.17 8.77
C LEU A 204 2.40 -16.76 7.74
N THR A 205 2.63 -18.08 7.79
CA THR A 205 3.48 -18.79 6.81
C THR A 205 2.92 -18.63 5.40
N GLN A 206 1.65 -18.93 5.19
CA GLN A 206 1.02 -18.82 3.88
C GLN A 206 1.06 -17.38 3.33
N LEU A 207 0.77 -16.37 4.17
CA LEU A 207 0.82 -14.97 3.77
C LEU A 207 2.25 -14.58 3.34
N GLN A 208 3.23 -14.96 4.16
CA GLN A 208 4.63 -14.64 3.91
C GLN A 208 5.14 -15.33 2.63
N GLU A 209 4.93 -16.63 2.49
CA GLU A 209 5.31 -17.38 1.30
C GLU A 209 4.67 -16.81 0.04
N THR A 210 3.35 -16.54 0.07
CA THR A 210 2.62 -16.00 -1.08
C THR A 210 3.20 -14.65 -1.51
N ILE A 211 3.41 -13.71 -0.57
CA ILE A 211 3.91 -12.37 -0.90
C ILE A 211 5.38 -12.43 -1.32
N GLU A 212 6.23 -13.18 -0.60
CA GLU A 212 7.68 -13.15 -0.87
C GLU A 212 8.02 -13.90 -2.16
N THR A 213 7.44 -15.06 -2.41
CA THR A 213 7.67 -15.81 -3.67
C THR A 213 7.28 -14.97 -4.87
N THR A 214 6.08 -14.35 -4.84
CA THR A 214 5.64 -13.48 -5.93
C THR A 214 6.50 -12.23 -6.03
N THR A 215 6.89 -11.61 -4.90
CA THR A 215 7.79 -10.45 -4.89
C THR A 215 9.12 -10.78 -5.55
N GLN A 216 9.72 -11.94 -5.26
CA GLN A 216 10.98 -12.37 -5.89
C GLN A 216 10.84 -12.56 -7.40
N ALA A 217 9.74 -13.17 -7.86
CA ALA A 217 9.47 -13.29 -9.29
C ALA A 217 9.37 -11.91 -9.97
N LEU A 218 8.66 -10.95 -9.35
CA LEU A 218 8.55 -9.58 -9.87
C LEU A 218 9.89 -8.83 -9.83
N ILE A 219 10.76 -9.10 -8.85
CA ILE A 219 12.09 -8.51 -8.77
C ILE A 219 12.97 -9.04 -9.91
N ILE A 220 12.93 -10.34 -10.19
CA ILE A 220 13.66 -10.96 -11.31
C ILE A 220 13.18 -10.38 -12.63
N GLU A 221 11.87 -10.31 -12.86
CA GLU A 221 11.27 -9.67 -14.04
C GLU A 221 11.72 -8.22 -14.18
N GLY A 222 11.67 -7.43 -13.09
CA GLY A 222 12.07 -6.03 -13.09
C GLY A 222 13.57 -5.80 -13.31
N ARG A 223 14.42 -6.73 -12.90
CA ARG A 223 15.88 -6.66 -13.16
C ARG A 223 16.22 -6.94 -14.62
N GLY A 224 15.47 -7.82 -15.28
CA GLY A 224 15.61 -8.02 -16.73
C GLY A 224 15.50 -6.70 -17.49
N PHE A 225 14.48 -5.89 -17.21
CA PHE A 225 14.33 -4.56 -17.83
C PHE A 225 15.50 -3.59 -17.53
N LEU A 226 16.09 -3.66 -16.32
CA LEU A 226 17.22 -2.79 -15.96
C LEU A 226 18.54 -3.22 -16.62
N SER A 227 18.69 -4.52 -16.98
CA SER A 227 19.86 -5.02 -17.68
C SER A 227 19.80 -4.72 -19.19
N ASP A 228 18.63 -4.79 -19.79
CA ASP A 228 18.44 -4.52 -21.21
C ASP A 228 18.64 -3.03 -21.55
N ASP A 229 18.21 -2.12 -20.66
CA ASP A 229 18.49 -0.67 -20.81
C ASP A 229 19.99 -0.33 -20.68
N ALA A 230 20.77 -1.15 -19.97
CA ALA A 230 22.22 -0.97 -19.88
C ALA A 230 22.98 -1.44 -21.14
N LEU A 231 22.33 -2.18 -22.04
CA LEU A 231 22.90 -2.70 -23.28
C LEU A 231 22.57 -1.82 -24.51
N THR A 232 21.63 -0.87 -24.38
CA THR A 232 21.35 0.12 -25.44
C THR A 232 22.19 1.38 -25.21
N PRO A 233 23.22 1.66 -26.05
CA PRO A 233 23.96 2.91 -25.97
C PRO A 233 23.00 4.07 -26.27
N PRO A 234 23.20 5.26 -25.69
CA PRO A 234 22.38 6.43 -25.98
C PRO A 234 22.48 6.71 -27.49
N THR A 235 21.36 6.64 -28.17
CA THR A 235 21.26 7.11 -29.57
C THR A 235 21.59 8.57 -29.56
N SER A 236 22.74 8.88 -30.13
CA SER A 236 23.28 10.22 -30.39
C SER A 236 22.34 11.08 -31.21
#